data_158d539753efc74ecdd96a25eb7156d2
#
_entry.id   158d539753efc74ecdd96a25eb7156d2
#
_cell.length_a   1.000
_cell.length_b   1.000
_cell.length_c   1.000
_cell.angle_alpha   90.00
_cell.angle_beta   90.00
_cell.angle_gamma   90.00
#
_symmetry.space_group_name_H-M   'P 1'
#
loop_
_entity.id
_entity.type
_entity.pdbx_description
1 polymer ?
#
loop_
_entity_poly.entity_id
_entity_poly.type
_entity_poly.pdbx_seq_one_letter_code
_entity_poly.pdbx_strand_id
1 'polypeptide(L)'
;EFSDLVKNWKIPVVSSYLAIDVFPNSHNYHIGTLGTKGNRAANFAIQNSDLVIGFGCRMSVPLTGFEYHTFAREAKICIIDINKSEHKKDTIRIDSFINQDLSLLVPKLPRIDNQSKWEKWLKKTMEWKKNWPVCNDYQRDDSNGINLYHFYEIFNKHNDISSVVVADAGSAGYASAQSVKIRKNQRFVMPGGQMEMGFTLPCSIGVAFADPKKTVFAITGDGSFQLNIQELQTLSHFKPNIKLIIWNNSGYL
;
A
#
# COMPACT_ATOMS: atom_id res chain seq x y z
N GLU A 1 0.56 8.76 -16.47
CA GLU A 1 -0.67 9.57 -16.44
C GLU A 1 -1.09 9.94 -15.01
N PHE A 2 -1.46 8.98 -14.11
CA PHE A 2 -1.85 9.33 -12.74
C PHE A 2 -0.71 10.03 -11.97
N SER A 3 0.52 9.55 -12.09
CA SER A 3 1.70 10.20 -11.49
C SER A 3 1.91 11.62 -12.00
N ASP A 4 1.61 11.90 -13.28
CA ASP A 4 1.75 13.22 -13.86
C ASP A 4 0.64 14.15 -13.38
N LEU A 5 -0.59 13.62 -13.21
CA LEU A 5 -1.69 14.34 -12.59
C LEU A 5 -1.34 14.79 -11.17
N VAL A 6 -0.87 13.87 -10.34
CA VAL A 6 -0.47 14.17 -8.95
C VAL A 6 0.62 15.23 -8.89
N LYS A 7 1.63 15.12 -9.75
CA LYS A 7 2.73 16.10 -9.82
C LYS A 7 2.25 17.48 -10.28
N ASN A 8 1.32 17.50 -11.22
CA ASN A 8 0.74 18.77 -11.68
C ASN A 8 -0.14 19.41 -10.60
N TRP A 9 -1.00 18.63 -9.96
CA TRP A 9 -1.89 19.14 -8.92
C TRP A 9 -1.18 19.48 -7.61
N LYS A 10 -0.02 18.87 -7.35
CA LYS A 10 0.77 19.06 -6.11
C LYS A 10 -0.04 18.82 -4.84
N ILE A 11 -0.84 17.78 -4.83
CA ILE A 11 -1.66 17.37 -3.69
C ILE A 11 -1.08 16.14 -2.98
N PRO A 12 -1.34 15.96 -1.67
CA PRO A 12 -0.94 14.74 -0.98
C PRO A 12 -1.73 13.53 -1.48
N VAL A 13 -1.06 12.41 -1.60
CA VAL A 13 -1.64 11.12 -2.00
C VAL A 13 -1.50 10.12 -0.85
N VAL A 14 -2.56 9.41 -0.58
CA VAL A 14 -2.57 8.21 0.26
C VAL A 14 -3.00 7.02 -0.60
N SER A 15 -2.46 5.85 -0.35
CA SER A 15 -2.82 4.64 -1.08
C SER A 15 -3.50 3.62 -0.18
N SER A 16 -4.34 2.77 -0.76
CA SER A 16 -4.68 1.52 -0.10
C SER A 16 -3.45 0.60 -0.08
N TYR A 17 -3.45 -0.41 0.79
CA TYR A 17 -2.35 -1.38 0.85
C TYR A 17 -2.22 -2.21 -0.46
N LEU A 18 -3.28 -2.33 -1.26
CA LEU A 18 -3.25 -2.97 -2.58
C LEU A 18 -2.76 -2.06 -3.71
N ALA A 19 -2.56 -0.77 -3.45
CA ALA A 19 -2.23 0.25 -4.45
C ALA A 19 -0.95 1.03 -4.13
N ILE A 20 -0.08 0.49 -3.27
CA ILE A 20 1.15 1.20 -2.85
C ILE A 20 2.17 1.37 -3.99
N ASP A 21 2.01 0.62 -5.07
CA ASP A 21 2.87 0.67 -6.27
C ASP A 21 2.27 1.46 -7.44
N VAL A 22 1.04 1.96 -7.31
CA VAL A 22 0.38 2.80 -8.36
C VAL A 22 1.06 4.17 -8.47
N PHE A 23 1.48 4.73 -7.35
CA PHE A 23 2.26 5.94 -7.29
C PHE A 23 3.50 5.69 -6.41
N PRO A 24 4.73 6.02 -6.87
CA PRO A 24 5.93 5.70 -6.11
C PRO A 24 5.85 6.24 -4.68
N ASN A 25 5.79 5.34 -3.71
CA ASN A 25 5.64 5.73 -2.30
C ASN A 25 6.92 6.39 -1.72
N SER A 26 8.02 6.33 -2.47
CA SER A 26 9.23 7.11 -2.23
C SER A 26 9.07 8.60 -2.57
N HIS A 27 8.05 8.98 -3.33
CA HIS A 27 7.77 10.37 -3.68
C HIS A 27 7.25 11.14 -2.46
N ASN A 28 7.66 12.40 -2.33
CA ASN A 28 7.29 13.22 -1.16
C ASN A 28 5.79 13.45 -1.00
N TYR A 29 5.03 13.46 -2.11
CA TYR A 29 3.57 13.65 -2.08
C TYR A 29 2.81 12.39 -1.64
N HIS A 30 3.44 11.21 -1.66
CA HIS A 30 2.85 10.01 -1.07
C HIS A 30 3.03 10.06 0.45
N ILE A 31 1.93 10.24 1.17
CA ILE A 31 1.97 10.43 2.63
C ILE A 31 2.03 9.09 3.36
N GLY A 32 1.47 8.04 2.77
CA GLY A 32 1.50 6.69 3.32
C GLY A 32 0.29 5.86 2.92
N THR A 33 0.14 4.73 3.56
CA THR A 33 -0.96 3.79 3.37
C THR A 33 -2.10 4.13 4.32
N LEU A 34 -3.32 4.26 3.77
CA LEU A 34 -4.55 4.53 4.51
C LEU A 34 -5.11 3.24 5.11
N GLY A 35 -5.78 3.35 6.24
CA GLY A 35 -6.65 2.32 6.81
C GLY A 35 -6.37 1.99 8.26
N THR A 36 -7.11 1.00 8.80
CA THR A 36 -7.02 0.55 10.21
C THR A 36 -5.62 0.02 10.56
N LYS A 37 -4.92 -0.51 9.56
CA LYS A 37 -3.51 -0.93 9.63
C LYS A 37 -2.63 -0.03 8.76
N GLY A 38 -3.02 1.23 8.56
CA GLY A 38 -2.29 2.20 7.75
C GLY A 38 -1.27 3.02 8.54
N ASN A 39 -0.59 3.92 7.84
CA ASN A 39 0.35 4.85 8.46
C ASN A 39 -0.40 5.98 9.19
N ARG A 40 0.09 6.38 10.36
CA ARG A 40 -0.50 7.47 11.15
C ARG A 40 -0.66 8.74 10.32
N ALA A 41 0.38 9.17 9.60
CA ALA A 41 0.35 10.37 8.77
C ALA A 41 -0.72 10.33 7.67
N ALA A 42 -0.90 9.17 7.02
CA ALA A 42 -1.91 8.98 5.98
C ALA A 42 -3.33 9.08 6.55
N ASN A 43 -3.58 8.44 7.70
CA ASN A 43 -4.87 8.52 8.38
C ASN A 43 -5.17 9.96 8.84
N PHE A 44 -4.19 10.68 9.39
CA PHE A 44 -4.35 12.09 9.75
C PHE A 44 -4.61 12.97 8.52
N ALA A 45 -3.96 12.69 7.38
CA ALA A 45 -4.20 13.43 6.15
C ALA A 45 -5.66 13.30 5.69
N ILE A 46 -6.21 12.09 5.67
CA ILE A 46 -7.62 11.86 5.30
C ILE A 46 -8.57 12.52 6.31
N GLN A 47 -8.33 12.34 7.62
CA GLN A 47 -9.23 12.83 8.65
C GLN A 47 -9.29 14.37 8.77
N ASN A 48 -8.29 15.07 8.27
CA ASN A 48 -8.21 16.53 8.34
C ASN A 48 -8.33 17.21 6.96
N SER A 49 -8.69 16.47 5.91
CA SER A 49 -8.93 17.04 4.58
C SER A 49 -10.33 17.62 4.48
N ASP A 50 -10.51 18.59 3.60
CA ASP A 50 -11.79 19.16 3.20
C ASP A 50 -12.36 18.53 1.92
N LEU A 51 -11.49 17.83 1.17
CA LEU A 51 -11.85 17.07 -0.03
C LEU A 51 -11.04 15.78 -0.10
N VAL A 52 -11.73 14.67 -0.33
CA VAL A 52 -11.15 13.36 -0.65
C VAL A 52 -11.60 12.94 -2.03
N ILE A 53 -10.65 12.64 -2.90
CA ILE A 53 -10.93 12.09 -4.23
C ILE A 53 -10.39 10.66 -4.28
N GLY A 54 -11.29 9.68 -4.37
CA GLY A 54 -10.96 8.27 -4.52
C GLY A 54 -10.89 7.87 -5.99
N PHE A 55 -9.73 7.42 -6.44
CA PHE A 55 -9.50 6.92 -7.80
C PHE A 55 -9.49 5.38 -7.79
N GLY A 56 -10.53 4.74 -8.31
CA GLY A 56 -10.66 3.28 -8.35
C GLY A 56 -10.57 2.64 -6.96
N CYS A 57 -11.11 3.31 -5.96
CA CYS A 57 -10.97 2.91 -4.57
C CYS A 57 -12.29 2.38 -4.02
N ARG A 58 -12.33 1.10 -3.68
CA ARG A 58 -13.52 0.41 -3.17
C ARG A 58 -14.06 0.96 -1.85
N MET A 59 -13.28 1.70 -1.09
CA MET A 59 -13.61 2.20 0.26
C MET A 59 -14.10 1.07 1.18
N SER A 60 -13.31 -0.01 1.23
CA SER A 60 -13.59 -1.18 2.05
C SER A 60 -13.30 -0.93 3.54
N VAL A 61 -13.89 -1.72 4.42
CA VAL A 61 -13.72 -1.63 5.88
C VAL A 61 -12.26 -1.50 6.34
N PRO A 62 -11.28 -2.25 5.78
CA PRO A 62 -9.89 -2.06 6.16
C PRO A 62 -9.34 -0.65 5.92
N LEU A 63 -9.94 0.12 5.00
CA LEU A 63 -9.56 1.52 4.72
C LEU A 63 -10.34 2.51 5.57
N THR A 64 -11.66 2.32 5.70
CA THR A 64 -12.57 3.29 6.33
C THR A 64 -12.75 3.07 7.82
N GLY A 65 -12.49 1.85 8.32
CA GLY A 65 -12.91 1.39 9.63
C GLY A 65 -14.38 0.99 9.64
N PHE A 66 -14.88 0.57 10.79
CA PHE A 66 -16.27 0.16 10.99
C PHE A 66 -17.18 1.34 11.34
N GLU A 67 -16.64 2.39 11.94
CA GLU A 67 -17.35 3.60 12.31
C GLU A 67 -17.42 4.57 11.12
N TYR A 68 -18.23 4.21 10.12
CA TYR A 68 -18.28 4.92 8.83
C TYR A 68 -18.51 6.41 8.93
N HIS A 69 -19.32 6.86 9.91
CA HIS A 69 -19.62 8.27 10.13
C HIS A 69 -18.41 9.09 10.61
N THR A 70 -17.35 8.41 11.10
CA THR A 70 -16.12 9.06 11.53
C THR A 70 -15.09 9.22 10.42
N PHE A 71 -15.28 8.55 9.27
CA PHE A 71 -14.34 8.61 8.16
C PHE A 71 -14.41 9.97 7.45
N ALA A 72 -13.28 10.67 7.40
CA ALA A 72 -13.13 11.96 6.69
C ALA A 72 -14.31 12.92 6.96
N ARG A 73 -14.62 13.15 8.24
CA ARG A 73 -15.86 13.77 8.76
C ARG A 73 -16.24 15.08 8.11
N GLU A 74 -15.25 15.94 7.86
CA GLU A 74 -15.44 17.29 7.34
C GLU A 74 -15.23 17.36 5.81
N ALA A 75 -14.69 16.28 5.21
CA ALA A 75 -14.38 16.26 3.81
C ALA A 75 -15.63 16.05 2.95
N LYS A 76 -15.67 16.68 1.78
CA LYS A 76 -16.48 16.20 0.67
C LYS A 76 -15.77 15.01 0.03
N ILE A 77 -16.51 13.94 -0.23
CA ILE A 77 -15.95 12.70 -0.76
C ILE A 77 -16.45 12.51 -2.20
N CYS A 78 -15.52 12.56 -3.14
CA CYS A 78 -15.76 12.26 -4.55
C CYS A 78 -15.12 10.92 -4.91
N ILE A 79 -15.87 9.97 -5.43
CA ILE A 79 -15.36 8.67 -5.87
C ILE A 79 -15.47 8.56 -7.37
N ILE A 80 -14.40 8.12 -8.00
CA ILE A 80 -14.32 7.83 -9.42
C ILE A 80 -14.08 6.34 -9.57
N ASP A 81 -15.05 5.60 -10.09
CA ASP A 81 -14.97 4.14 -10.20
C ASP A 81 -15.84 3.62 -11.36
N ILE A 82 -15.42 2.52 -11.97
CA ILE A 82 -16.21 1.81 -12.96
C ILE A 82 -17.37 1.01 -12.34
N ASN A 83 -17.23 0.62 -11.07
CA ASN A 83 -18.20 -0.22 -10.39
C ASN A 83 -19.21 0.61 -9.57
N LYS A 84 -20.31 0.97 -10.20
CA LYS A 84 -21.39 1.71 -9.53
C LYS A 84 -22.03 0.92 -8.37
N SER A 85 -22.05 -0.40 -8.45
CA SER A 85 -22.70 -1.24 -7.42
C SER A 85 -21.97 -1.24 -6.09
N GLU A 86 -20.62 -1.17 -6.11
CA GLU A 86 -19.81 -1.10 -4.91
C GLU A 86 -20.10 0.14 -4.06
N HIS A 87 -20.50 1.24 -4.68
CA HIS A 87 -20.72 2.52 -4.02
C HIS A 87 -22.19 2.81 -3.70
N LYS A 88 -23.09 1.81 -3.88
CA LYS A 88 -24.47 1.86 -3.40
C LYS A 88 -24.67 1.32 -1.97
N LYS A 89 -23.58 0.80 -1.36
CA LYS A 89 -23.61 0.29 0.01
C LYS A 89 -23.86 1.43 1.00
N ASP A 90 -24.63 1.14 2.03
CA ASP A 90 -24.82 2.05 3.16
C ASP A 90 -23.59 1.98 4.09
N THR A 91 -22.54 2.69 3.71
CA THR A 91 -21.27 2.78 4.41
C THR A 91 -20.88 4.25 4.58
N ILE A 92 -19.71 4.68 4.08
CA ILE A 92 -19.30 6.08 4.15
C ILE A 92 -20.21 6.96 3.30
N ARG A 93 -20.39 8.22 3.72
CA ARG A 93 -21.03 9.24 2.88
C ARG A 93 -20.20 9.48 1.62
N ILE A 94 -20.84 9.46 0.45
CA ILE A 94 -20.23 9.84 -0.83
C ILE A 94 -21.03 11.04 -1.36
N ASP A 95 -20.37 12.20 -1.48
CA ASP A 95 -21.01 13.44 -1.94
C ASP A 95 -21.10 13.51 -3.46
N SER A 96 -20.17 12.88 -4.16
CA SER A 96 -20.14 12.82 -5.63
C SER A 96 -19.58 11.50 -6.12
N PHE A 97 -20.25 10.92 -7.12
CA PHE A 97 -19.79 9.68 -7.74
C PHE A 97 -19.71 9.85 -9.27
N ILE A 98 -18.53 9.59 -9.81
CA ILE A 98 -18.26 9.63 -11.26
C ILE A 98 -18.06 8.20 -11.73
N ASN A 99 -19.06 7.67 -12.47
CA ASN A 99 -18.98 6.31 -13.03
C ASN A 99 -18.21 6.35 -14.35
N GLN A 100 -16.90 6.21 -14.27
CA GLN A 100 -16.02 6.32 -15.42
C GLN A 100 -14.78 5.43 -15.27
N ASP A 101 -14.29 4.90 -16.39
CA ASP A 101 -12.98 4.25 -16.46
C ASP A 101 -11.87 5.29 -16.27
N LEU A 102 -10.95 5.01 -15.35
CA LEU A 102 -9.83 5.91 -15.05
C LEU A 102 -8.87 6.10 -16.23
N SER A 103 -8.72 5.09 -17.09
CA SER A 103 -7.89 5.19 -18.29
C SER A 103 -8.42 6.23 -19.28
N LEU A 104 -9.74 6.45 -19.28
CA LEU A 104 -10.41 7.44 -20.12
C LEU A 104 -10.52 8.81 -19.47
N LEU A 105 -10.63 8.85 -18.14
CA LEU A 105 -10.87 10.10 -17.41
C LEU A 105 -9.57 10.81 -17.03
N VAL A 106 -8.57 10.12 -16.48
CA VAL A 106 -7.35 10.73 -15.96
C VAL A 106 -6.64 11.60 -17.01
N PRO A 107 -6.52 11.20 -18.29
CA PRO A 107 -5.92 12.04 -19.31
C PRO A 107 -6.67 13.34 -19.60
N LYS A 108 -7.98 13.39 -19.28
CA LYS A 108 -8.88 14.52 -19.55
C LYS A 108 -9.01 15.46 -18.35
N LEU A 109 -8.51 15.08 -17.20
CA LEU A 109 -8.56 15.94 -16.01
C LEU A 109 -7.73 17.21 -16.23
N PRO A 110 -8.25 18.38 -15.82
CA PRO A 110 -7.61 19.65 -16.10
C PRO A 110 -6.25 19.77 -15.38
N ARG A 111 -5.32 20.46 -15.99
CA ARG A 111 -4.15 20.97 -15.28
C ARG A 111 -4.57 22.11 -14.38
N ILE A 112 -3.91 22.24 -13.23
CA ILE A 112 -4.20 23.29 -12.26
C ILE A 112 -3.01 24.21 -12.22
N ASP A 113 -3.22 25.47 -12.60
CA ASP A 113 -2.15 26.48 -12.69
C ASP A 113 -1.90 27.18 -11.35
N ASN A 114 -2.94 27.34 -10.51
CA ASN A 114 -2.82 27.95 -9.19
C ASN A 114 -2.88 26.91 -8.08
N GLN A 115 -1.72 26.42 -7.67
CA GLN A 115 -1.53 25.39 -6.66
C GLN A 115 -1.28 25.96 -5.26
N SER A 116 -1.23 27.28 -5.12
CA SER A 116 -0.92 27.95 -3.84
C SER A 116 -1.95 27.69 -2.74
N LYS A 117 -3.19 27.38 -3.13
CA LYS A 117 -4.31 27.13 -2.19
C LYS A 117 -4.05 25.99 -1.23
N TRP A 118 -3.38 24.93 -1.69
CA TRP A 118 -3.14 23.72 -0.87
C TRP A 118 -1.66 23.44 -0.61
N GLU A 119 -0.77 24.35 -0.96
CA GLU A 119 0.66 24.21 -0.65
C GLU A 119 0.91 24.06 0.85
N LYS A 120 0.22 24.85 1.66
CA LYS A 120 0.27 24.74 3.13
C LYS A 120 -0.19 23.36 3.61
N TRP A 121 -1.24 22.82 2.99
CA TRP A 121 -1.76 21.50 3.30
C TRP A 121 -0.75 20.40 2.94
N LEU A 122 -0.17 20.46 1.75
CA LEU A 122 0.87 19.52 1.34
C LEU A 122 2.08 19.57 2.30
N LYS A 123 2.56 20.74 2.65
CA LYS A 123 3.65 20.90 3.63
C LYS A 123 3.28 20.29 4.98
N LYS A 124 2.05 20.48 5.46
CA LYS A 124 1.58 19.93 6.73
C LYS A 124 1.53 18.41 6.72
N THR A 125 1.03 17.80 5.66
CA THR A 125 0.99 16.33 5.54
C THR A 125 2.39 15.72 5.43
N MET A 126 3.32 16.39 4.73
CA MET A 126 4.74 15.98 4.67
C MET A 126 5.43 16.11 6.04
N GLU A 127 5.10 17.14 6.81
CA GLU A 127 5.57 17.30 8.20
C GLU A 127 5.10 16.11 9.07
N TRP A 128 3.83 15.71 8.98
CA TRP A 128 3.32 14.54 9.68
C TRP A 128 4.04 13.27 9.28
N LYS A 129 4.28 13.06 7.99
CA LYS A 129 5.07 11.91 7.50
C LYS A 129 6.48 11.88 8.10
N LYS A 130 7.12 13.03 8.25
CA LYS A 130 8.44 13.16 8.86
C LYS A 130 8.42 12.92 10.38
N ASN A 131 7.42 13.48 11.06
CA ASN A 131 7.33 13.43 12.53
C ASN A 131 6.84 12.06 13.05
N TRP A 132 6.16 11.30 12.20
CA TRP A 132 5.68 9.95 12.52
C TRP A 132 6.27 8.93 11.52
N PRO A 133 7.58 8.66 11.63
CA PRO A 133 8.22 7.65 10.80
C PRO A 133 7.65 6.27 11.12
N VAL A 134 7.70 5.37 10.14
CA VAL A 134 7.19 4.00 10.31
C VAL A 134 8.06 3.21 11.28
N CYS A 135 9.38 3.44 11.26
CA CYS A 135 10.32 2.87 12.21
C CYS A 135 10.85 3.96 13.13
N ASN A 136 10.69 3.78 14.43
CA ASN A 136 11.16 4.69 15.48
C ASN A 136 12.41 4.11 16.18
N ASP A 137 13.08 4.91 17.02
CA ASP A 137 14.32 4.49 17.68
C ASP A 137 14.15 3.25 18.56
N TYR A 138 13.02 3.14 19.27
CA TYR A 138 12.75 1.95 20.12
C TYR A 138 12.54 0.67 19.29
N GLN A 139 12.17 0.79 18.01
CA GLN A 139 11.98 -0.35 17.11
C GLN A 139 13.30 -0.83 16.49
N ARG A 140 14.37 -0.05 16.62
CA ARG A 140 15.74 -0.42 16.18
C ARG A 140 16.50 -1.22 17.23
N ASP A 141 15.93 -1.41 18.41
CA ASP A 141 16.48 -2.28 19.44
C ASP A 141 16.11 -3.74 19.13
N ASP A 142 17.08 -4.50 18.63
CA ASP A 142 16.93 -5.90 18.27
C ASP A 142 17.33 -6.86 19.42
N SER A 143 17.47 -6.38 20.66
CA SER A 143 17.87 -7.18 21.83
C SER A 143 16.92 -8.35 22.13
N ASN A 144 15.64 -8.21 21.78
CA ASN A 144 14.60 -9.22 21.97
C ASN A 144 14.08 -9.83 20.63
N GLY A 145 14.91 -9.80 19.59
CA GLY A 145 14.56 -10.26 18.25
C GLY A 145 14.39 -9.10 17.25
N ILE A 146 14.40 -9.44 15.98
CA ILE A 146 14.35 -8.43 14.89
C ILE A 146 12.96 -7.81 14.81
N ASN A 147 12.88 -6.50 15.00
CA ASN A 147 11.63 -5.77 14.79
C ASN A 147 11.30 -5.68 13.30
N LEU A 148 10.04 -5.95 12.93
CA LEU A 148 9.60 -5.96 11.53
C LEU A 148 9.82 -4.61 10.82
N TYR A 149 9.61 -3.49 11.49
CA TYR A 149 9.80 -2.17 10.91
C TYR A 149 11.28 -1.82 10.73
N HIS A 150 12.14 -2.26 11.65
CA HIS A 150 13.59 -2.15 11.51
C HIS A 150 14.09 -3.01 10.35
N PHE A 151 13.59 -4.25 10.21
CA PHE A 151 13.89 -5.08 9.05
C PHE A 151 13.59 -4.33 7.74
N TYR A 152 12.41 -3.69 7.60
CA TYR A 152 12.08 -2.95 6.38
C TYR A 152 12.91 -1.69 6.18
N GLU A 153 13.34 -1.03 7.24
CA GLU A 153 14.28 0.10 7.11
C GLU A 153 15.58 -0.35 6.43
N ILE A 154 16.12 -1.50 6.84
CA ILE A 154 17.33 -2.10 6.25
C ILE A 154 17.03 -2.64 4.86
N PHE A 155 15.95 -3.41 4.70
CA PHE A 155 15.53 -3.96 3.42
C PHE A 155 15.43 -2.90 2.32
N ASN A 156 14.84 -1.75 2.63
CA ASN A 156 14.69 -0.65 1.67
C ASN A 156 16.02 -0.04 1.20
N LYS A 157 17.11 -0.22 1.95
CA LYS A 157 18.46 0.21 1.54
C LYS A 157 19.08 -0.76 0.53
N HIS A 158 18.70 -2.03 0.60
CA HIS A 158 19.30 -3.13 -0.17
C HIS A 158 18.38 -3.72 -1.26
N ASN A 159 17.11 -3.31 -1.29
CA ASN A 159 16.15 -3.79 -2.28
C ASN A 159 16.50 -3.26 -3.67
N ASP A 160 16.75 -4.17 -4.60
CA ASP A 160 17.02 -3.85 -6.01
C ASP A 160 15.83 -3.14 -6.67
N ILE A 161 16.14 -2.20 -7.57
CA ILE A 161 15.15 -1.47 -8.36
C ILE A 161 14.37 -2.35 -9.34
N SER A 162 14.88 -3.54 -9.66
CA SER A 162 14.25 -4.50 -10.58
C SER A 162 13.44 -5.58 -9.88
N SER A 163 13.12 -5.41 -8.61
CA SER A 163 12.46 -6.42 -7.78
C SER A 163 10.93 -6.34 -7.78
N VAL A 164 10.32 -7.46 -7.39
CA VAL A 164 8.92 -7.56 -6.97
C VAL A 164 8.88 -8.04 -5.53
N VAL A 165 8.12 -7.38 -4.69
CA VAL A 165 7.87 -7.81 -3.32
C VAL A 165 6.51 -8.49 -3.27
N VAL A 166 6.47 -9.73 -2.83
CA VAL A 166 5.24 -10.50 -2.59
C VAL A 166 5.12 -10.72 -1.10
N ALA A 167 4.04 -10.25 -0.50
CA ALA A 167 3.80 -10.37 0.94
C ALA A 167 2.57 -11.22 1.23
N ASP A 168 2.55 -11.86 2.39
CA ASP A 168 1.45 -12.71 2.86
C ASP A 168 0.39 -11.92 3.63
N ALA A 169 -0.56 -12.63 4.19
CA ALA A 169 -1.54 -12.13 5.14
C ALA A 169 -0.90 -11.70 6.48
N GLY A 170 -1.69 -11.14 7.36
CA GLY A 170 -1.31 -10.78 8.73
C GLY A 170 -0.23 -9.70 8.79
N SER A 171 0.66 -9.82 9.79
CA SER A 171 1.74 -8.85 10.02
C SER A 171 2.71 -8.76 8.84
N ALA A 172 2.95 -9.87 8.11
CA ALA A 172 3.76 -9.87 6.89
C ALA A 172 3.21 -8.90 5.84
N GLY A 173 1.90 -8.91 5.59
CA GLY A 173 1.26 -8.01 4.65
C GLY A 173 1.17 -6.56 5.15
N TYR A 174 0.68 -6.36 6.36
CA TYR A 174 0.46 -5.00 6.88
C TYR A 174 1.76 -4.23 7.10
N ALA A 175 2.76 -4.86 7.72
CA ALA A 175 4.05 -4.20 7.93
C ALA A 175 4.77 -3.94 6.60
N SER A 176 4.65 -4.85 5.61
CA SER A 176 5.13 -4.62 4.25
C SER A 176 4.47 -3.40 3.61
N ALA A 177 3.14 -3.36 3.61
CA ALA A 177 2.39 -2.27 2.98
C ALA A 177 2.64 -0.90 3.64
N GLN A 178 2.94 -0.87 4.94
CA GLN A 178 3.31 0.35 5.66
C GLN A 178 4.74 0.81 5.38
N SER A 179 5.66 -0.12 5.11
CA SER A 179 7.10 0.11 5.25
C SER A 179 7.90 -0.03 3.97
N VAL A 180 7.49 -0.90 3.04
CA VAL A 180 8.23 -1.14 1.79
C VAL A 180 8.24 0.12 0.94
N LYS A 181 9.42 0.57 0.54
CA LYS A 181 9.58 1.67 -0.41
C LYS A 181 9.58 1.13 -1.83
N ILE A 182 8.50 1.36 -2.53
CA ILE A 182 8.33 0.99 -3.94
C ILE A 182 8.84 2.14 -4.82
N ARG A 183 9.79 1.82 -5.67
CA ARG A 183 10.36 2.73 -6.67
C ARG A 183 9.70 2.51 -8.03
N LYS A 184 10.03 3.37 -9.00
CA LYS A 184 9.59 3.18 -10.38
C LYS A 184 10.04 1.78 -10.89
N ASN A 185 9.15 1.06 -11.56
CA ASN A 185 9.35 -0.28 -12.11
C ASN A 185 9.43 -1.43 -11.07
N GLN A 186 9.22 -1.15 -9.80
CA GLN A 186 8.97 -2.19 -8.81
C GLN A 186 7.47 -2.46 -8.69
N ARG A 187 7.13 -3.64 -8.22
CA ARG A 187 5.75 -4.03 -7.91
C ARG A 187 5.68 -4.55 -6.48
N PHE A 188 4.49 -4.37 -5.91
CA PHE A 188 4.10 -4.97 -4.65
C PHE A 188 2.83 -5.79 -4.84
N VAL A 189 2.85 -7.04 -4.40
CA VAL A 189 1.73 -7.97 -4.52
C VAL A 189 1.43 -8.56 -3.16
N MET A 190 0.16 -8.59 -2.79
CA MET A 190 -0.30 -9.22 -1.55
C MET A 190 -1.71 -9.77 -1.74
N PRO A 191 -2.17 -10.70 -0.89
CA PRO A 191 -3.53 -11.21 -0.99
C PRO A 191 -4.53 -10.07 -0.82
N GLY A 192 -5.53 -10.05 -1.71
CA GLY A 192 -6.45 -8.94 -1.86
C GLY A 192 -7.45 -8.77 -0.71
N GLY A 193 -8.74 -8.87 -1.04
CA GLY A 193 -9.81 -8.52 -0.11
C GLY A 193 -10.01 -9.46 1.07
N GLN A 194 -9.50 -10.69 1.02
CA GLN A 194 -9.71 -11.71 2.06
C GLN A 194 -8.48 -12.00 2.90
N MET A 195 -7.30 -11.56 2.46
CA MET A 195 -6.02 -11.76 3.17
C MET A 195 -5.72 -13.23 3.44
N GLU A 196 -5.74 -14.04 2.39
CA GLU A 196 -5.51 -15.48 2.46
C GLU A 196 -4.09 -15.81 2.89
N MET A 197 -3.96 -16.68 3.88
CA MET A 197 -2.69 -17.26 4.32
C MET A 197 -2.18 -18.27 3.27
N GLY A 198 -0.85 -18.39 3.16
CA GLY A 198 -0.22 -19.29 2.18
C GLY A 198 -0.12 -18.73 0.77
N PHE A 199 -0.54 -17.49 0.57
CA PHE A 199 -0.55 -16.82 -0.74
C PHE A 199 0.86 -16.62 -1.30
N THR A 200 1.83 -16.26 -0.46
CA THR A 200 3.13 -15.72 -0.91
C THR A 200 3.91 -16.70 -1.74
N LEU A 201 4.03 -17.96 -1.32
CA LEU A 201 4.90 -18.91 -2.00
C LEU A 201 4.44 -19.23 -3.43
N PRO A 202 3.19 -19.67 -3.66
CA PRO A 202 2.69 -19.91 -5.02
C PRO A 202 2.63 -18.64 -5.87
N CYS A 203 2.26 -17.50 -5.29
CA CYS A 203 2.25 -16.23 -6.04
C CYS A 203 3.65 -15.83 -6.48
N SER A 204 4.66 -15.97 -5.62
CA SER A 204 6.06 -15.65 -5.95
C SER A 204 6.60 -16.52 -7.08
N ILE A 205 6.20 -17.78 -7.12
CA ILE A 205 6.52 -18.68 -8.23
C ILE A 205 5.93 -18.14 -9.54
N GLY A 206 4.63 -17.82 -9.53
CA GLY A 206 3.96 -17.26 -10.70
C GLY A 206 4.62 -15.95 -11.18
N VAL A 207 4.96 -15.05 -10.27
CA VAL A 207 5.66 -13.79 -10.58
C VAL A 207 7.04 -14.06 -11.19
N ALA A 208 7.81 -14.98 -10.62
CA ALA A 208 9.16 -15.30 -11.13
C ALA A 208 9.13 -15.93 -12.53
N PHE A 209 8.10 -16.74 -12.82
CA PHE A 209 7.91 -17.27 -14.17
C PHE A 209 7.42 -16.22 -15.17
N ALA A 210 6.58 -15.26 -14.72
CA ALA A 210 6.09 -14.19 -15.57
C ALA A 210 7.20 -13.18 -15.98
N ASP A 211 8.16 -12.92 -15.09
CA ASP A 211 9.30 -12.05 -15.38
C ASP A 211 10.60 -12.61 -14.73
N PRO A 212 11.28 -13.56 -15.42
CA PRO A 212 12.48 -14.21 -14.88
C PRO A 212 13.68 -13.28 -14.66
N LYS A 213 13.63 -12.05 -15.18
CA LYS A 213 14.69 -11.06 -15.01
C LYS A 213 14.64 -10.34 -13.68
N LYS A 214 13.49 -10.41 -12.99
CA LYS A 214 13.31 -9.75 -11.69
C LYS A 214 13.66 -10.66 -10.52
N THR A 215 14.19 -10.07 -9.47
CA THR A 215 14.28 -10.74 -8.17
C THR A 215 12.94 -10.65 -7.48
N VAL A 216 12.40 -11.76 -6.99
CA VAL A 216 11.17 -11.80 -6.20
C VAL A 216 11.54 -11.95 -4.73
N PHE A 217 11.15 -11.00 -3.90
CA PHE A 217 11.22 -11.11 -2.45
C PHE A 217 9.87 -11.62 -1.93
N ALA A 218 9.85 -12.86 -1.48
CA ALA A 218 8.69 -13.56 -0.94
C ALA A 218 8.72 -13.45 0.60
N ILE A 219 7.80 -12.66 1.19
CA ILE A 219 7.77 -12.38 2.62
C ILE A 219 6.52 -13.00 3.23
N THR A 220 6.68 -13.98 4.10
CA THR A 220 5.58 -14.75 4.70
C THR A 220 5.81 -14.97 6.20
N GLY A 221 4.74 -15.18 6.93
CA GLY A 221 4.81 -15.68 8.32
C GLY A 221 5.04 -17.19 8.35
N ASP A 222 5.55 -17.69 9.46
CA ASP A 222 5.79 -19.13 9.68
C ASP A 222 4.53 -19.97 9.51
N GLY A 223 3.38 -19.51 10.05
CA GLY A 223 2.10 -20.19 9.91
C GLY A 223 1.56 -20.18 8.48
N SER A 224 1.60 -19.04 7.80
CA SER A 224 1.20 -18.93 6.38
C SER A 224 2.06 -19.80 5.46
N PHE A 225 3.35 -19.87 5.74
CA PHE A 225 4.30 -20.69 4.98
C PHE A 225 3.92 -22.17 4.99
N GLN A 226 3.41 -22.68 6.11
CA GLN A 226 2.99 -24.08 6.26
C GLN A 226 1.89 -24.50 5.28
N LEU A 227 1.01 -23.59 4.90
CA LEU A 227 -0.18 -23.91 4.09
C LEU A 227 0.15 -24.34 2.65
N ASN A 228 1.29 -23.92 2.12
CA ASN A 228 1.75 -24.26 0.77
C ASN A 228 3.21 -24.72 0.74
N ILE A 229 3.68 -25.36 1.81
CA ILE A 229 5.07 -25.80 1.96
C ILE A 229 5.53 -26.75 0.86
N GLN A 230 4.59 -27.52 0.26
CA GLN A 230 4.87 -28.42 -0.85
C GLN A 230 5.45 -27.69 -2.08
N GLU A 231 5.19 -26.40 -2.23
CA GLU A 231 5.72 -25.59 -3.33
C GLU A 231 7.25 -25.38 -3.25
N LEU A 232 7.88 -25.75 -2.15
CA LEU A 232 9.34 -25.82 -2.07
C LEU A 232 9.92 -26.82 -3.08
N GLN A 233 9.15 -27.88 -3.46
CA GLN A 233 9.55 -28.79 -4.51
C GLN A 233 9.66 -28.07 -5.86
N THR A 234 8.71 -27.17 -6.16
CA THR A 234 8.72 -26.34 -7.37
C THR A 234 9.95 -25.40 -7.36
N LEU A 235 10.24 -24.76 -6.22
CA LEU A 235 11.44 -23.92 -6.09
C LEU A 235 12.73 -24.72 -6.28
N SER A 236 12.81 -25.89 -5.69
CA SER A 236 13.99 -26.77 -5.78
C SER A 236 14.24 -27.23 -7.21
N HIS A 237 13.17 -27.58 -7.93
CA HIS A 237 13.24 -28.09 -9.29
C HIS A 237 13.62 -27.01 -10.32
N PHE A 238 12.88 -25.89 -10.31
CA PHE A 238 13.03 -24.85 -11.32
C PHE A 238 14.03 -23.75 -10.96
N LYS A 239 14.39 -23.62 -9.68
CA LYS A 239 15.33 -22.63 -9.14
C LYS A 239 15.06 -21.19 -9.60
N PRO A 240 13.81 -20.70 -9.52
CA PRO A 240 13.47 -19.33 -9.88
C PRO A 240 14.22 -18.34 -8.98
N ASN A 241 14.40 -17.10 -9.44
CA ASN A 241 15.09 -16.05 -8.67
C ASN A 241 14.19 -15.49 -7.55
N ILE A 242 13.90 -16.32 -6.54
CA ILE A 242 13.09 -15.98 -5.37
C ILE A 242 13.97 -15.93 -4.12
N LYS A 243 13.82 -14.90 -3.33
CA LYS A 243 14.39 -14.74 -1.99
C LYS A 243 13.26 -14.90 -0.97
N LEU A 244 13.15 -16.07 -0.39
CA LEU A 244 12.14 -16.41 0.60
C LEU A 244 12.57 -15.92 1.98
N ILE A 245 11.73 -15.11 2.61
CA ILE A 245 11.91 -14.53 3.94
C ILE A 245 10.74 -14.98 4.81
N ILE A 246 11.02 -15.75 5.84
CA ILE A 246 10.03 -16.28 6.77
C ILE A 246 10.16 -15.54 8.10
N TRP A 247 9.09 -14.87 8.50
CA TRP A 247 8.99 -14.25 9.82
C TRP A 247 8.46 -15.27 10.80
N ASN A 248 9.35 -15.75 11.65
CA ASN A 248 9.01 -16.72 12.65
C ASN A 248 8.74 -16.01 14.00
N ASN A 249 7.49 -16.01 14.40
CA ASN A 249 7.04 -15.57 15.73
C ASN A 249 6.50 -16.74 16.58
N SER A 250 6.74 -17.98 16.12
CA SER A 250 6.34 -19.22 16.79
C SER A 250 4.83 -19.41 16.97
N GLY A 251 4.03 -18.84 16.09
CA GLY A 251 2.57 -19.04 16.14
C GLY A 251 1.74 -18.07 15.32
N TYR A 252 0.43 -18.25 15.47
CA TYR A 252 -0.57 -17.33 14.94
C TYR A 252 -0.84 -16.20 15.95
N LEU A 253 -0.93 -14.96 15.48
CA LEU A 253 -1.27 -13.77 16.28
C LEU A 253 -2.63 -13.21 15.89
#